data_d21799df3a7a53d588ac92334ee2c976
#
_entry.id   d21799df3a7a53d588ac92334ee2c976
#
_cell.length_a   1.000
_cell.length_b   1.000
_cell.length_c   1.000
_cell.angle_alpha   90.00
_cell.angle_beta   90.00
_cell.angle_gamma   90.00
#
_symmetry.space_group_name_H-M   'P 1'
#
loop_
_entity.id
_entity.type
_entity.pdbx_description
1 polymer ?
#
loop_
_entity_poly.entity_id
_entity_poly.type
_entity_poly.pdbx_seq_one_letter_code
_entity_poly.pdbx_strand_id
1 'polypeptide(L)'
;MHGVGTPFAAPQEGSAGQTALPFRTRPDDELTRSAFALFYNMDYGAAIAQFREEMQAHPDDPFVVNHLLAADLAKELNREGAFDAALYTGNRFLQLKPEPIDPRGKAEIIELAERAQALATAKLGKNPNDTDALVARAAARGYEALFYAVVEKRWLAALRHSLGSYHDDEQVLKLDPNNSDARFIVGSVLYVVGSLSWYERMFAYVVSLHGNKKKGLELLRAAAAAGGESSMDARMFLALFLAREKQYEEPIALMHRSYSEFPRNFIYGFSEAELLAAAGQRDAALSAYRALIAAGEKNQFPNARSESAALALGELFRKGSDYKNAAEVFDEAAKFPHPNNAIIAYCSLEAGEMYDALGDRNTALARYNEVLRLAPGSEDARSASRHLARHVQNP
;
A
#
# COMPACT_ATOMS: atom_id res chain seq x y z
N MET A 1 -35.98 -2.40 5.41
CA MET A 1 -35.65 -3.66 4.72
C MET A 1 -34.16 -3.82 4.86
N HIS A 2 -33.72 -4.74 5.73
CA HIS A 2 -32.30 -4.96 6.02
C HIS A 2 -31.70 -5.80 4.90
N GLY A 3 -30.77 -5.21 4.15
CA GLY A 3 -29.92 -5.96 3.24
C GLY A 3 -28.96 -6.83 4.04
N VAL A 4 -29.19 -8.13 4.02
CA VAL A 4 -28.26 -9.13 4.56
C VAL A 4 -27.01 -9.09 3.66
N GLY A 5 -25.90 -8.54 4.20
CA GLY A 5 -24.61 -8.61 3.56
C GLY A 5 -24.24 -10.07 3.35
N THR A 6 -23.84 -10.41 2.13
CA THR A 6 -23.28 -11.73 1.81
C THR A 6 -22.06 -11.98 2.69
N PRO A 7 -21.91 -13.16 3.30
CA PRO A 7 -20.78 -13.46 4.15
C PRO A 7 -19.48 -13.40 3.33
N PHE A 8 -18.44 -12.84 3.94
CA PHE A 8 -17.07 -12.82 3.43
C PHE A 8 -16.66 -14.28 3.16
N ALA A 9 -16.66 -14.67 1.90
CA ALA A 9 -16.22 -15.99 1.47
C ALA A 9 -14.74 -15.92 1.12
N ALA A 10 -13.94 -16.78 1.76
CA ALA A 10 -12.57 -16.97 1.32
C ALA A 10 -12.57 -17.42 -0.15
N PRO A 11 -11.63 -16.91 -0.99
CA PRO A 11 -11.57 -17.29 -2.39
C PRO A 11 -11.39 -18.82 -2.50
N GLN A 12 -12.24 -19.47 -3.29
CA GLN A 12 -12.05 -20.87 -3.65
C GLN A 12 -10.86 -20.97 -4.62
N GLU A 13 -10.04 -21.99 -4.47
CA GLU A 13 -9.00 -22.36 -5.43
C GLU A 13 -9.66 -22.64 -6.79
N GLY A 14 -9.74 -21.58 -7.60
CA GLY A 14 -10.17 -21.66 -8.99
C GLY A 14 -9.00 -22.12 -9.85
N SER A 15 -9.24 -23.15 -10.67
CA SER A 15 -8.37 -23.61 -11.75
C SER A 15 -7.73 -22.43 -12.47
N ALA A 16 -6.47 -22.59 -12.93
CA ALA A 16 -5.72 -21.65 -13.75
C ALA A 16 -6.39 -21.44 -15.14
N GLY A 17 -7.57 -20.82 -15.12
CA GLY A 17 -8.21 -20.20 -16.26
C GLY A 17 -7.74 -18.74 -16.26
N GLN A 18 -7.29 -18.25 -17.41
CA GLN A 18 -6.86 -16.87 -17.65
C GLN A 18 -7.82 -15.90 -16.97
N THR A 19 -7.44 -15.36 -15.82
CA THR A 19 -8.23 -14.33 -15.15
C THR A 19 -8.02 -13.05 -15.96
N ALA A 20 -9.05 -12.65 -16.72
CA ALA A 20 -8.98 -11.42 -17.47
C ALA A 20 -8.71 -10.26 -16.50
N LEU A 21 -7.66 -9.49 -16.76
CA LEU A 21 -7.35 -8.31 -15.96
C LEU A 21 -8.51 -7.30 -16.05
N PRO A 22 -8.81 -6.57 -14.97
CA PRO A 22 -9.86 -5.55 -14.96
C PRO A 22 -9.46 -4.26 -15.71
N PHE A 23 -8.31 -4.27 -16.36
CA PHE A 23 -7.74 -3.16 -17.13
C PHE A 23 -6.98 -3.66 -18.36
N ARG A 24 -6.71 -2.75 -19.29
CA ARG A 24 -5.92 -3.00 -20.49
C ARG A 24 -4.44 -2.70 -20.23
N THR A 25 -3.55 -3.51 -20.78
CA THR A 25 -2.09 -3.37 -20.69
C THR A 25 -1.49 -2.77 -21.97
N ARG A 26 -0.29 -2.24 -21.90
CA ARG A 26 0.51 -1.72 -23.01
C ARG A 26 1.94 -2.27 -22.95
N PRO A 27 2.32 -3.23 -23.81
CA PRO A 27 1.53 -3.86 -24.86
C PRO A 27 0.39 -4.74 -24.33
N ASP A 28 -0.67 -4.94 -25.16
CA ASP A 28 -1.77 -5.82 -24.83
C ASP A 28 -1.49 -7.24 -25.33
N ASP A 29 -0.56 -7.92 -24.69
CA ASP A 29 -0.20 -9.30 -24.98
C ASP A 29 -0.30 -10.20 -23.75
N GLU A 30 -0.12 -11.51 -23.94
CA GLU A 30 -0.25 -12.53 -22.88
C GLU A 30 0.82 -12.39 -21.80
N LEU A 31 2.07 -12.10 -22.17
CA LEU A 31 3.19 -11.97 -21.26
C LEU A 31 2.96 -10.80 -20.30
N THR A 32 2.60 -9.64 -20.85
CA THR A 32 2.31 -8.43 -20.06
C THR A 32 1.12 -8.65 -19.13
N ARG A 33 0.01 -9.26 -19.63
CA ARG A 33 -1.15 -9.57 -18.78
C ARG A 33 -0.81 -10.53 -17.66
N SER A 34 -0.03 -11.58 -17.94
CA SER A 34 0.42 -12.54 -16.93
C SER A 34 1.31 -11.88 -15.88
N ALA A 35 2.25 -11.02 -16.30
CA ALA A 35 3.13 -10.29 -15.39
C ALA A 35 2.34 -9.37 -14.45
N PHE A 36 1.35 -8.64 -14.96
CA PHE A 36 0.47 -7.81 -14.12
C PHE A 36 -0.43 -8.62 -13.18
N ALA A 37 -0.89 -9.80 -13.61
CA ALA A 37 -1.65 -10.69 -12.72
C ALA A 37 -0.80 -11.14 -11.52
N LEU A 38 0.47 -11.46 -11.74
CA LEU A 38 1.44 -11.77 -10.68
C LEU A 38 1.71 -10.53 -9.81
N PHE A 39 1.96 -9.38 -10.43
CA PHE A 39 2.25 -8.12 -9.76
C PHE A 39 1.14 -7.72 -8.78
N TYR A 40 -0.11 -7.67 -9.25
CA TYR A 40 -1.25 -7.31 -8.40
C TYR A 40 -1.64 -8.40 -7.40
N ASN A 41 -1.17 -9.64 -7.55
CA ASN A 41 -1.22 -10.67 -6.51
C ASN A 41 0.01 -10.67 -5.58
N MET A 42 0.85 -9.62 -5.62
CA MET A 42 2.05 -9.46 -4.81
C MET A 42 3.15 -10.50 -5.06
N ASP A 43 3.11 -11.20 -6.18
CA ASP A 43 4.12 -12.17 -6.60
C ASP A 43 5.28 -11.48 -7.32
N TYR A 44 5.85 -10.48 -6.64
CA TYR A 44 6.81 -9.54 -7.23
C TYR A 44 8.01 -10.23 -7.88
N GLY A 45 8.51 -11.34 -7.30
CA GLY A 45 9.63 -12.07 -7.87
C GLY A 45 9.33 -12.65 -9.26
N ALA A 46 8.17 -13.28 -9.40
CA ALA A 46 7.71 -13.84 -10.67
C ALA A 46 7.31 -12.75 -11.67
N ALA A 47 6.63 -11.68 -11.19
CA ALA A 47 6.29 -10.52 -12.02
C ALA A 47 7.53 -9.85 -12.61
N ILE A 48 8.55 -9.58 -11.80
CA ILE A 48 9.84 -9.01 -12.24
C ILE A 48 10.51 -9.89 -13.29
N ALA A 49 10.49 -11.22 -13.14
CA ALA A 49 11.06 -12.11 -14.14
C ALA A 49 10.34 -11.96 -15.49
N GLN A 50 8.99 -11.93 -15.50
CA GLN A 50 8.22 -11.76 -16.75
C GLN A 50 8.36 -10.35 -17.34
N PHE A 51 8.38 -9.29 -16.51
CA PHE A 51 8.64 -7.93 -17.02
C PHE A 51 10.05 -7.76 -17.58
N ARG A 52 11.04 -8.51 -17.12
CA ARG A 52 12.36 -8.56 -17.76
C ARG A 52 12.33 -9.24 -19.13
N GLU A 53 11.55 -10.30 -19.29
CA GLU A 53 11.32 -10.95 -20.59
C GLU A 53 10.59 -9.98 -21.54
N GLU A 54 9.57 -9.30 -21.06
CA GLU A 54 8.85 -8.26 -21.82
C GLU A 54 9.79 -7.14 -22.27
N MET A 55 10.69 -6.65 -21.38
CA MET A 55 11.69 -5.64 -21.72
C MET A 55 12.71 -6.11 -22.75
N GLN A 56 13.01 -7.42 -22.80
CA GLN A 56 13.85 -7.98 -23.86
C GLN A 56 13.12 -8.01 -25.21
N ALA A 57 11.81 -8.28 -25.21
CA ALA A 57 11.00 -8.28 -26.41
C ALA A 57 10.74 -6.86 -26.96
N HIS A 58 10.62 -5.86 -26.06
CA HIS A 58 10.27 -4.47 -26.38
C HIS A 58 11.27 -3.47 -25.77
N PRO A 59 12.57 -3.50 -26.13
CA PRO A 59 13.64 -2.78 -25.42
C PRO A 59 13.54 -1.24 -25.52
N ASP A 60 12.82 -0.73 -26.51
CA ASP A 60 12.67 0.71 -26.80
C ASP A 60 11.29 1.26 -26.40
N ASP A 61 10.48 0.46 -25.71
CA ASP A 61 9.18 0.90 -25.21
C ASP A 61 9.28 1.42 -23.77
N PRO A 62 9.02 2.73 -23.52
CA PRO A 62 9.10 3.30 -22.19
C PRO A 62 8.04 2.77 -21.22
N PHE A 63 6.88 2.24 -21.68
CA PHE A 63 5.90 1.59 -20.82
C PHE A 63 6.44 0.30 -20.23
N VAL A 64 7.05 -0.52 -21.08
CA VAL A 64 7.65 -1.80 -20.67
C VAL A 64 8.76 -1.60 -19.63
N VAL A 65 9.59 -0.56 -19.81
CA VAL A 65 10.60 -0.22 -18.80
C VAL A 65 9.93 0.23 -17.49
N ASN A 66 8.81 0.98 -17.57
CA ASN A 66 8.06 1.39 -16.39
C ASN A 66 7.39 0.22 -15.66
N HIS A 67 6.98 -0.85 -16.36
CA HIS A 67 6.42 -2.05 -15.70
C HIS A 67 7.45 -2.71 -14.79
N LEU A 68 8.67 -2.90 -15.28
CA LEU A 68 9.74 -3.44 -14.46
C LEU A 68 10.09 -2.50 -13.30
N LEU A 69 10.21 -1.20 -13.57
CA LEU A 69 10.45 -0.18 -12.56
C LEU A 69 9.38 -0.21 -11.45
N ALA A 70 8.09 -0.28 -11.83
CA ALA A 70 6.98 -0.37 -10.90
C ALA A 70 7.06 -1.61 -10.02
N ALA A 71 7.42 -2.76 -10.59
CA ALA A 71 7.53 -4.02 -9.87
C ALA A 71 8.71 -4.05 -8.89
N ASP A 72 9.89 -3.55 -9.30
CA ASP A 72 11.06 -3.45 -8.42
C ASP A 72 10.79 -2.46 -7.28
N LEU A 73 10.17 -1.31 -7.57
CA LEU A 73 9.79 -0.33 -6.56
C LEU A 73 8.73 -0.90 -5.60
N ALA A 74 7.69 -1.56 -6.10
CA ALA A 74 6.64 -2.14 -5.26
C ALA A 74 7.19 -3.23 -4.33
N LYS A 75 8.12 -4.06 -4.81
CA LYS A 75 8.83 -5.05 -3.98
C LYS A 75 9.57 -4.37 -2.83
N GLU A 76 10.26 -3.27 -3.09
CA GLU A 76 10.99 -2.53 -2.06
C GLU A 76 10.05 -1.84 -1.07
N LEU A 77 8.99 -1.18 -1.55
CA LEU A 77 7.96 -0.58 -0.71
C LEU A 77 7.28 -1.60 0.19
N ASN A 78 7.03 -2.79 -0.35
CA ASN A 78 6.45 -3.90 0.43
C ASN A 78 7.43 -4.39 1.52
N ARG A 79 8.72 -4.49 1.19
CA ARG A 79 9.77 -4.85 2.16
C ARG A 79 9.81 -3.86 3.33
N GLU A 80 9.66 -2.57 3.06
CA GLU A 80 9.61 -1.52 4.07
C GLU A 80 8.28 -1.44 4.83
N GLY A 81 7.24 -2.14 4.38
CA GLY A 81 5.89 -2.04 4.93
C GLY A 81 5.19 -0.73 4.58
N ALA A 82 5.62 -0.08 3.49
CA ALA A 82 5.10 1.21 3.06
C ALA A 82 3.65 1.16 2.53
N PHE A 83 3.08 -0.03 2.34
CA PHE A 83 1.67 -0.20 1.95
C PHE A 83 0.70 -0.19 3.13
N ASP A 84 1.18 -0.06 4.37
CA ASP A 84 0.30 0.09 5.53
C ASP A 84 -0.39 1.46 5.49
N ALA A 85 -1.70 1.45 5.21
CA ALA A 85 -2.52 2.66 5.11
C ALA A 85 -2.54 3.47 6.42
N ALA A 86 -2.37 2.82 7.58
CA ALA A 86 -2.31 3.49 8.88
C ALA A 86 -1.13 4.48 8.98
N LEU A 87 -0.05 4.26 8.22
CA LEU A 87 1.08 5.18 8.15
C LEU A 87 0.69 6.53 7.55
N TYR A 88 -0.29 6.54 6.64
CA TYR A 88 -0.67 7.72 5.85
C TYR A 88 -1.93 8.44 6.38
N THR A 89 -2.59 7.88 7.39
CA THR A 89 -3.74 8.55 8.05
C THR A 89 -3.32 9.73 8.91
N GLY A 90 -2.01 9.83 9.25
CA GLY A 90 -1.40 10.94 9.97
C GLY A 90 -0.03 11.32 9.38
N ASN A 91 0.76 12.10 10.12
CA ASN A 91 2.11 12.52 9.71
C ASN A 91 3.20 11.53 10.17
N ARG A 92 2.81 10.33 10.63
CA ARG A 92 3.75 9.36 11.22
C ARG A 92 4.81 8.91 10.20
N PHE A 93 4.43 8.73 8.93
CA PHE A 93 5.36 8.32 7.87
C PHE A 93 6.52 9.32 7.63
N LEU A 94 6.31 10.61 7.93
CA LEU A 94 7.35 11.64 7.83
C LEU A 94 8.44 11.50 8.90
N GLN A 95 8.16 10.78 9.98
CA GLN A 95 9.06 10.59 11.11
C GLN A 95 9.82 9.27 11.04
N LEU A 96 9.43 8.36 10.14
CA LEU A 96 10.12 7.10 9.94
C LEU A 96 11.52 7.34 9.37
N LYS A 97 12.51 6.68 9.93
CA LYS A 97 13.87 6.68 9.37
C LYS A 97 13.91 5.80 8.13
N PRO A 98 14.72 6.16 7.11
CA PRO A 98 14.93 5.27 5.97
C PRO A 98 15.53 3.95 6.45
N GLU A 99 14.98 2.83 5.97
CA GLU A 99 15.65 1.55 6.13
C GLU A 99 16.70 1.36 5.03
N PRO A 100 17.82 0.65 5.31
CA PRO A 100 18.83 0.39 4.28
C PRO A 100 18.23 -0.41 3.14
N ILE A 101 18.32 0.13 1.92
CA ILE A 101 18.02 -0.58 0.68
C ILE A 101 19.31 -1.23 0.16
N ASP A 102 19.19 -2.41 -0.49
CA ASP A 102 20.32 -3.00 -1.20
C ASP A 102 20.83 -2.01 -2.28
N PRO A 103 22.13 -1.67 -2.28
CA PRO A 103 22.69 -0.73 -3.25
C PRO A 103 22.45 -1.11 -4.71
N ARG A 104 22.36 -2.41 -5.02
CA ARG A 104 22.06 -2.90 -6.38
C ARG A 104 20.61 -2.65 -6.76
N GLY A 105 19.66 -2.97 -5.86
CA GLY A 105 18.23 -2.69 -6.08
C GLY A 105 17.97 -1.20 -6.24
N LYS A 106 18.64 -0.36 -5.43
CA LYS A 106 18.59 1.10 -5.59
C LYS A 106 19.11 1.55 -6.96
N ALA A 107 20.24 1.05 -7.38
CA ALA A 107 20.84 1.42 -8.67
C ALA A 107 19.92 0.99 -9.84
N GLU A 108 19.33 -0.21 -9.78
CA GLU A 108 18.41 -0.72 -10.78
C GLU A 108 17.14 0.15 -10.89
N ILE A 109 16.53 0.54 -9.77
CA ILE A 109 15.35 1.44 -9.76
C ILE A 109 15.67 2.78 -10.43
N ILE A 110 16.83 3.38 -10.11
CA ILE A 110 17.24 4.67 -10.68
C ILE A 110 17.53 4.52 -12.19
N GLU A 111 18.27 3.47 -12.60
CA GLU A 111 18.61 3.21 -13.99
C GLU A 111 17.35 2.99 -14.85
N LEU A 112 16.39 2.21 -14.36
CA LEU A 112 15.12 1.99 -15.06
C LEU A 112 14.32 3.29 -15.21
N ALA A 113 14.26 4.11 -14.16
CA ALA A 113 13.57 5.40 -14.23
C ALA A 113 14.23 6.36 -15.24
N GLU A 114 15.55 6.47 -15.24
CA GLU A 114 16.31 7.27 -16.20
C GLU A 114 16.14 6.76 -17.63
N ARG A 115 16.18 5.43 -17.83
CA ARG A 115 15.97 4.79 -19.14
C ARG A 115 14.56 5.07 -19.69
N ALA A 116 13.51 4.87 -18.89
CA ALA A 116 12.13 5.14 -19.31
C ALA A 116 11.95 6.61 -19.71
N GLN A 117 12.49 7.54 -18.90
CA GLN A 117 12.44 8.97 -19.22
C GLN A 117 13.22 9.32 -20.49
N ALA A 118 14.39 8.72 -20.73
CA ALA A 118 15.19 8.94 -21.93
C ALA A 118 14.46 8.46 -23.19
N LEU A 119 13.89 7.25 -23.17
CA LEU A 119 13.10 6.71 -24.28
C LEU A 119 11.88 7.57 -24.60
N ALA A 120 11.10 7.95 -23.59
CA ALA A 120 9.96 8.82 -23.75
C ALA A 120 10.38 10.21 -24.29
N THR A 121 11.45 10.78 -23.76
CA THR A 121 11.99 12.09 -24.24
C THR A 121 12.46 12.02 -25.69
N ALA A 122 13.05 10.92 -26.12
CA ALA A 122 13.43 10.72 -27.53
C ALA A 122 12.20 10.68 -28.48
N LYS A 123 11.09 10.07 -28.03
CA LYS A 123 9.80 10.11 -28.77
C LYS A 123 9.23 11.52 -28.81
N LEU A 124 9.25 12.24 -27.70
CA LEU A 124 8.78 13.63 -27.61
C LEU A 124 9.64 14.62 -28.44
N GLY A 125 10.91 14.34 -28.63
CA GLY A 125 11.75 15.08 -29.57
C GLY A 125 11.31 15.00 -31.03
N LYS A 126 10.59 13.92 -31.41
CA LYS A 126 10.00 13.73 -32.73
C LYS A 126 8.56 14.27 -32.80
N ASN A 127 7.78 14.09 -31.75
CA ASN A 127 6.41 14.57 -31.62
C ASN A 127 6.18 15.09 -30.18
N PRO A 128 6.25 16.41 -29.93
CA PRO A 128 6.05 16.98 -28.59
C PRO A 128 4.66 16.76 -28.00
N ASN A 129 3.68 16.36 -28.82
CA ASN A 129 2.29 16.09 -28.43
C ASN A 129 1.98 14.57 -28.42
N ASP A 130 2.98 13.71 -28.37
CA ASP A 130 2.82 12.29 -28.20
C ASP A 130 2.33 12.00 -26.77
N THR A 131 1.02 11.74 -26.64
CA THR A 131 0.35 11.53 -25.35
C THR A 131 0.88 10.29 -24.63
N ASP A 132 1.20 9.22 -25.35
CA ASP A 132 1.74 8.00 -24.76
C ASP A 132 3.15 8.24 -24.23
N ALA A 133 3.98 8.96 -24.96
CA ALA A 133 5.32 9.32 -24.49
C ALA A 133 5.28 10.27 -23.28
N LEU A 134 4.31 11.21 -23.22
CA LEU A 134 4.10 12.06 -22.06
C LEU A 134 3.69 11.24 -20.84
N VAL A 135 2.69 10.35 -20.98
CA VAL A 135 2.24 9.44 -19.89
C VAL A 135 3.37 8.56 -19.40
N ALA A 136 4.13 7.94 -20.32
CA ALA A 136 5.24 7.06 -19.93
C ALA A 136 6.34 7.82 -19.16
N ARG A 137 6.65 9.07 -19.58
CA ARG A 137 7.60 9.92 -18.88
C ARG A 137 7.07 10.38 -17.52
N ALA A 138 5.80 10.71 -17.44
CA ALA A 138 5.12 11.07 -16.21
C ALA A 138 5.15 9.91 -15.20
N ALA A 139 4.85 8.70 -15.65
CA ALA A 139 4.90 7.50 -14.81
C ALA A 139 6.30 7.26 -14.24
N ALA A 140 7.34 7.29 -15.07
CA ALA A 140 8.72 7.13 -14.62
C ALA A 140 9.11 8.16 -13.55
N ARG A 141 8.75 9.44 -13.76
CA ARG A 141 8.96 10.52 -12.77
C ARG A 141 8.15 10.30 -11.50
N GLY A 142 6.91 9.81 -11.62
CA GLY A 142 6.04 9.48 -10.49
C GLY A 142 6.64 8.37 -9.61
N TYR A 143 7.14 7.31 -10.21
CA TYR A 143 7.82 6.22 -9.49
C TYR A 143 9.11 6.71 -8.82
N GLU A 144 9.89 7.53 -9.50
CA GLU A 144 11.09 8.15 -8.94
C GLU A 144 10.76 9.09 -7.77
N ALA A 145 9.67 9.87 -7.89
CA ALA A 145 9.17 10.70 -6.81
C ALA A 145 8.78 9.86 -5.58
N LEU A 146 8.08 8.76 -5.80
CA LEU A 146 7.69 7.83 -4.75
C LEU A 146 8.90 7.18 -4.08
N PHE A 147 9.88 6.75 -4.87
CA PHE A 147 11.15 6.23 -4.37
C PHE A 147 11.87 7.23 -3.46
N TYR A 148 12.04 8.48 -3.94
CA TYR A 148 12.70 9.52 -3.13
C TYR A 148 11.88 9.92 -1.89
N ALA A 149 10.55 9.92 -1.97
CA ALA A 149 9.71 10.29 -0.83
C ALA A 149 9.68 9.19 0.24
N VAL A 150 9.48 7.94 -0.16
CA VAL A 150 9.19 6.86 0.77
C VAL A 150 10.46 6.12 1.19
N VAL A 151 11.33 5.75 0.24
CA VAL A 151 12.53 4.97 0.51
C VAL A 151 13.69 5.87 0.97
N GLU A 152 14.02 6.88 0.19
CA GLU A 152 15.18 7.74 0.45
C GLU A 152 14.91 8.89 1.44
N LYS A 153 13.63 9.22 1.71
CA LYS A 153 13.20 10.39 2.51
C LYS A 153 13.79 11.73 2.02
N ARG A 154 14.02 11.85 0.71
CA ARG A 154 14.61 13.02 0.04
C ARG A 154 13.52 13.89 -0.56
N TRP A 155 12.84 14.65 0.28
CA TRP A 155 11.61 15.39 -0.05
C TRP A 155 11.75 16.39 -1.20
N LEU A 156 12.89 17.07 -1.32
CA LEU A 156 13.11 18.03 -2.44
C LEU A 156 13.26 17.32 -3.79
N ALA A 157 13.93 16.17 -3.82
CA ALA A 157 14.01 15.35 -5.02
C ALA A 157 12.62 14.81 -5.39
N ALA A 158 11.90 14.25 -4.42
CA ALA A 158 10.53 13.78 -4.60
C ALA A 158 9.61 14.86 -5.16
N LEU A 159 9.65 16.07 -4.61
CA LEU A 159 8.85 17.21 -5.09
C LEU A 159 9.18 17.56 -6.55
N ARG A 160 10.47 17.61 -6.90
CA ARG A 160 10.90 17.95 -8.28
C ARG A 160 10.36 16.94 -9.29
N HIS A 161 10.47 15.63 -8.98
CA HIS A 161 9.99 14.57 -9.87
C HIS A 161 8.45 14.54 -9.93
N SER A 162 7.76 14.76 -8.80
CA SER A 162 6.30 14.89 -8.77
C SER A 162 5.79 16.06 -9.63
N LEU A 163 6.46 17.20 -9.59
CA LEU A 163 6.12 18.36 -10.42
C LEU A 163 6.31 18.04 -11.91
N GLY A 164 7.41 17.36 -12.27
CA GLY A 164 7.65 16.93 -13.64
C GLY A 164 6.60 15.96 -14.15
N SER A 165 6.19 14.99 -13.32
CA SER A 165 5.10 14.04 -13.61
C SER A 165 3.78 14.80 -13.82
N TYR A 166 3.41 15.67 -12.89
CA TYR A 166 2.19 16.47 -12.98
C TYR A 166 2.11 17.31 -14.25
N HIS A 167 3.20 17.99 -14.65
CA HIS A 167 3.19 18.84 -15.84
C HIS A 167 3.05 18.05 -17.14
N ASP A 168 3.70 16.87 -17.23
CA ASP A 168 3.52 15.99 -18.39
C ASP A 168 2.06 15.54 -18.51
N ASP A 169 1.45 15.09 -17.41
CA ASP A 169 0.06 14.61 -17.42
C ASP A 169 -0.97 15.74 -17.54
N GLU A 170 -0.66 16.95 -17.04
CA GLU A 170 -1.49 18.13 -17.31
C GLU A 170 -1.50 18.46 -18.82
N GLN A 171 -0.36 18.29 -19.51
CA GLN A 171 -0.29 18.42 -20.96
C GLN A 171 -1.11 17.34 -21.66
N VAL A 172 -1.02 16.09 -21.19
CA VAL A 172 -1.87 14.99 -21.72
C VAL A 172 -3.33 15.34 -21.60
N LEU A 173 -3.82 15.81 -20.44
CA LEU A 173 -5.24 16.16 -20.28
C LEU A 173 -5.70 17.35 -21.13
N LYS A 174 -4.78 18.21 -21.60
CA LYS A 174 -5.11 19.27 -22.60
C LYS A 174 -5.29 18.68 -23.99
N LEU A 175 -4.57 17.60 -24.34
CA LEU A 175 -4.63 16.91 -25.63
C LEU A 175 -5.73 15.84 -25.68
N ASP A 176 -5.80 15.04 -24.61
CA ASP A 176 -6.80 13.99 -24.40
C ASP A 176 -7.39 14.10 -22.97
N PRO A 177 -8.50 14.84 -22.80
CA PRO A 177 -9.15 14.99 -21.49
C PRO A 177 -9.66 13.68 -20.89
N ASN A 178 -9.75 12.59 -21.66
CA ASN A 178 -10.24 11.29 -21.22
C ASN A 178 -9.13 10.31 -20.83
N ASN A 179 -7.86 10.67 -20.99
CA ASN A 179 -6.75 9.82 -20.63
C ASN A 179 -6.79 9.44 -19.13
N SER A 180 -6.94 8.14 -18.86
CA SER A 180 -7.14 7.63 -17.50
C SER A 180 -5.90 7.77 -16.62
N ASP A 181 -4.72 7.54 -17.20
CA ASP A 181 -3.47 7.53 -16.47
C ASP A 181 -3.10 8.96 -16.05
N ALA A 182 -3.27 9.92 -16.96
CA ALA A 182 -3.09 11.33 -16.64
C ALA A 182 -4.13 11.84 -15.61
N ARG A 183 -5.38 11.35 -15.66
CA ARG A 183 -6.39 11.66 -14.64
C ARG A 183 -5.99 11.15 -13.25
N PHE A 184 -5.34 10.01 -13.17
CA PHE A 184 -4.84 9.45 -11.91
C PHE A 184 -3.82 10.39 -11.25
N ILE A 185 -2.76 10.76 -11.96
CA ILE A 185 -1.69 11.61 -11.42
C ILE A 185 -2.21 13.01 -11.10
N VAL A 186 -2.86 13.68 -12.08
CA VAL A 186 -3.40 15.03 -11.87
C VAL A 186 -4.44 15.05 -10.75
N GLY A 187 -5.32 14.06 -10.69
CA GLY A 187 -6.30 13.91 -9.63
C GLY A 187 -5.67 13.77 -8.25
N SER A 188 -4.63 12.95 -8.13
CA SER A 188 -3.88 12.74 -6.89
C SER A 188 -3.21 14.02 -6.41
N VAL A 189 -2.53 14.75 -7.29
CA VAL A 189 -1.86 16.02 -6.96
C VAL A 189 -2.87 17.08 -6.55
N LEU A 190 -3.97 17.25 -7.29
CA LEU A 190 -5.01 18.22 -6.96
C LEU A 190 -5.63 17.95 -5.58
N TYR A 191 -5.85 16.68 -5.23
CA TYR A 191 -6.37 16.31 -3.91
C TYR A 191 -5.34 16.61 -2.82
N VAL A 192 -4.09 16.14 -2.97
CA VAL A 192 -3.04 16.32 -1.97
C VAL A 192 -2.79 17.78 -1.69
N VAL A 193 -2.58 18.61 -2.74
CA VAL A 193 -2.35 20.05 -2.59
C VAL A 193 -3.58 20.75 -2.01
N GLY A 194 -4.79 20.32 -2.39
CA GLY A 194 -6.04 20.83 -1.82
C GLY A 194 -6.25 20.45 -0.34
N SER A 195 -5.53 19.44 0.14
CA SER A 195 -5.58 18.97 1.53
C SER A 195 -4.57 19.66 2.45
N LEU A 196 -3.59 20.37 1.89
CA LEU A 196 -2.59 21.12 2.65
C LEU A 196 -3.26 22.23 3.48
N SER A 197 -2.67 22.55 4.62
CA SER A 197 -3.04 23.74 5.42
C SER A 197 -2.76 25.03 4.63
N TRP A 198 -3.37 26.14 5.07
CA TRP A 198 -3.24 27.42 4.35
C TRP A 198 -1.79 27.89 4.22
N TYR A 199 -0.95 27.67 5.22
CA TYR A 199 0.47 28.06 5.19
C TYR A 199 1.31 27.11 4.30
N GLU A 200 1.00 25.81 4.27
CA GLU A 200 1.64 24.86 3.35
C GLU A 200 1.25 25.17 1.89
N ARG A 201 0.01 25.58 1.65
CA ARG A 201 -0.46 26.01 0.32
C ARG A 201 0.28 27.27 -0.19
N MET A 202 0.76 28.14 0.70
CA MET A 202 1.61 29.26 0.27
C MET A 202 2.88 28.77 -0.44
N PHE A 203 3.50 27.71 0.02
CA PHE A 203 4.66 27.10 -0.69
C PHE A 203 4.24 26.44 -2.00
N ALA A 204 3.10 25.76 -2.04
CA ALA A 204 2.56 25.19 -3.28
C ALA A 204 2.25 26.26 -4.33
N TYR A 205 1.81 27.45 -3.93
CA TYR A 205 1.60 28.60 -4.81
C TYR A 205 2.88 29.07 -5.50
N VAL A 206 4.03 29.00 -4.80
CA VAL A 206 5.34 29.36 -5.36
C VAL A 206 5.71 28.46 -6.56
N VAL A 207 5.25 27.20 -6.55
CA VAL A 207 5.46 26.25 -7.64
C VAL A 207 4.25 26.14 -8.58
N SER A 208 3.34 27.13 -8.55
CA SER A 208 2.14 27.24 -9.40
C SER A 208 1.14 26.07 -9.29
N LEU A 209 1.17 25.32 -8.17
CA LEU A 209 0.21 24.25 -7.93
C LEU A 209 -1.05 24.79 -7.22
N HIS A 210 -2.20 24.53 -7.83
CA HIS A 210 -3.51 24.91 -7.29
C HIS A 210 -4.26 23.63 -6.87
N GLY A 211 -4.45 23.45 -5.56
CA GLY A 211 -5.17 22.29 -5.04
C GLY A 211 -6.69 22.44 -5.19
N ASN A 212 -7.35 21.33 -5.51
CA ASN A 212 -8.81 21.22 -5.54
C ASN A 212 -9.22 19.78 -5.19
N LYS A 213 -9.56 19.53 -3.92
CA LYS A 213 -9.95 18.21 -3.44
C LYS A 213 -11.10 17.59 -4.25
N LYS A 214 -12.17 18.38 -4.50
CA LYS A 214 -13.35 17.89 -5.21
C LYS A 214 -12.98 17.43 -6.61
N LYS A 215 -12.28 18.29 -7.36
CA LYS A 215 -11.84 17.95 -8.73
C LYS A 215 -10.86 16.78 -8.73
N GLY A 216 -9.96 16.70 -7.74
CA GLY A 216 -9.05 15.58 -7.56
C GLY A 216 -9.79 14.25 -7.41
N LEU A 217 -10.79 14.17 -6.51
CA LEU A 217 -11.61 12.97 -6.34
C LEU A 217 -12.44 12.62 -7.58
N GLU A 218 -12.96 13.62 -8.31
CA GLU A 218 -13.66 13.40 -9.58
C GLU A 218 -12.77 12.73 -10.63
N LEU A 219 -11.53 13.23 -10.79
CA LEU A 219 -10.56 12.67 -11.74
C LEU A 219 -10.14 11.26 -11.34
N LEU A 220 -9.91 11.02 -10.04
CA LEU A 220 -9.57 9.69 -9.52
C LEU A 220 -10.70 8.68 -9.73
N ARG A 221 -11.97 9.06 -9.51
CA ARG A 221 -13.10 8.18 -9.83
C ARG A 221 -13.16 7.84 -11.31
N ALA A 222 -12.92 8.82 -12.15
CA ALA A 222 -12.90 8.58 -13.60
C ALA A 222 -11.74 7.66 -14.01
N ALA A 223 -10.54 7.81 -13.42
CA ALA A 223 -9.40 6.94 -13.65
C ALA A 223 -9.66 5.51 -13.15
N ALA A 224 -10.19 5.36 -11.93
CA ALA A 224 -10.51 4.06 -11.33
C ALA A 224 -11.54 3.25 -12.11
N ALA A 225 -12.44 3.93 -12.84
CA ALA A 225 -13.50 3.31 -13.64
C ALA A 225 -13.11 3.04 -15.11
N ALA A 226 -12.07 3.68 -15.62
CA ALA A 226 -11.75 3.69 -17.05
C ALA A 226 -11.09 2.39 -17.56
N GLY A 227 -10.51 1.57 -16.68
CA GLY A 227 -9.84 0.34 -17.07
C GLY A 227 -8.53 0.55 -17.84
N GLY A 228 -7.80 1.64 -17.58
CA GLY A 228 -6.40 1.84 -17.97
C GLY A 228 -5.43 1.17 -17.00
N GLU A 229 -4.14 1.18 -17.30
CA GLU A 229 -3.11 0.53 -16.45
C GLU A 229 -3.10 1.07 -15.03
N SER A 230 -3.25 2.39 -14.86
CA SER A 230 -3.30 3.03 -13.53
C SER A 230 -4.63 2.85 -12.78
N SER A 231 -5.59 2.08 -13.31
CA SER A 231 -6.93 2.01 -12.70
C SER A 231 -6.91 1.37 -11.32
N MET A 232 -6.04 0.39 -11.08
CA MET A 232 -5.90 -0.24 -9.76
C MET A 232 -5.26 0.71 -8.73
N ASP A 233 -4.24 1.45 -9.16
CA ASP A 233 -3.61 2.49 -8.34
C ASP A 233 -4.60 3.61 -8.04
N ALA A 234 -5.38 4.04 -9.03
CA ALA A 234 -6.43 5.02 -8.87
C ALA A 234 -7.51 4.58 -7.87
N ARG A 235 -7.90 3.29 -7.84
CA ARG A 235 -8.82 2.74 -6.83
C ARG A 235 -8.23 2.82 -5.43
N MET A 236 -6.96 2.45 -5.26
CA MET A 236 -6.28 2.50 -3.96
C MET A 236 -6.17 3.94 -3.44
N PHE A 237 -5.71 4.88 -4.27
CA PHE A 237 -5.59 6.29 -3.89
C PHE A 237 -6.96 6.93 -3.62
N LEU A 238 -7.97 6.61 -4.43
CA LEU A 238 -9.33 7.07 -4.20
C LEU A 238 -9.87 6.56 -2.85
N ALA A 239 -9.67 5.28 -2.54
CA ALA A 239 -10.09 4.71 -1.27
C ALA A 239 -9.41 5.39 -0.08
N LEU A 240 -8.09 5.59 -0.16
CA LEU A 240 -7.32 6.29 0.86
C LEU A 240 -7.82 7.72 1.08
N PHE A 241 -8.07 8.47 0.00
CA PHE A 241 -8.46 9.87 0.10
C PHE A 241 -9.91 10.03 0.58
N LEU A 242 -10.81 9.16 0.17
CA LEU A 242 -12.19 9.15 0.68
C LEU A 242 -12.24 8.77 2.16
N ALA A 243 -11.42 7.82 2.60
CA ALA A 243 -11.30 7.47 4.02
C ALA A 243 -10.83 8.66 4.87
N ARG A 244 -9.89 9.48 4.37
CA ARG A 244 -9.48 10.73 5.02
C ARG A 244 -10.60 11.76 5.14
N GLU A 245 -11.53 11.78 4.20
CA GLU A 245 -12.74 12.59 4.24
C GLU A 245 -13.89 11.90 5.03
N LYS A 246 -13.61 10.77 5.71
CA LYS A 246 -14.58 9.97 6.49
C LYS A 246 -15.75 9.45 5.67
N GLN A 247 -15.53 9.22 4.39
CA GLN A 247 -16.48 8.58 3.48
C GLN A 247 -16.04 7.12 3.32
N TYR A 248 -16.81 6.15 3.79
CA TYR A 248 -16.36 4.76 3.89
C TYR A 248 -17.05 3.80 2.92
N GLU A 249 -18.28 4.09 2.48
CA GLU A 249 -19.06 3.17 1.62
C GLU A 249 -18.36 2.86 0.29
N GLU A 250 -17.96 3.90 -0.43
CA GLU A 250 -17.28 3.76 -1.73
C GLU A 250 -15.91 3.09 -1.58
N PRO A 251 -15.02 3.49 -0.65
CA PRO A 251 -13.75 2.80 -0.42
C PRO A 251 -13.90 1.32 -0.07
N ILE A 252 -14.84 0.95 0.79
CA ILE A 252 -15.10 -0.46 1.13
C ILE A 252 -15.45 -1.25 -0.14
N ALA A 253 -16.36 -0.74 -0.95
CA ALA A 253 -16.75 -1.40 -2.21
C ALA A 253 -15.59 -1.51 -3.20
N LEU A 254 -14.72 -0.47 -3.30
CA LEU A 254 -13.53 -0.50 -4.14
C LEU A 254 -12.53 -1.55 -3.69
N MET A 255 -12.22 -1.62 -2.39
CA MET A 255 -11.26 -2.60 -1.85
C MET A 255 -11.80 -4.02 -1.93
N HIS A 256 -13.09 -4.23 -1.62
CA HIS A 256 -13.76 -5.51 -1.79
C HIS A 256 -13.67 -6.02 -3.23
N ARG A 257 -13.95 -5.16 -4.20
CA ARG A 257 -13.84 -5.50 -5.62
C ARG A 257 -12.39 -5.83 -5.99
N SER A 258 -11.42 -5.00 -5.60
CA SER A 258 -10.00 -5.22 -5.90
C SER A 258 -9.48 -6.52 -5.27
N TYR A 259 -9.91 -6.86 -4.05
CA TYR A 259 -9.58 -8.13 -3.40
C TYR A 259 -10.22 -9.33 -4.10
N SER A 260 -11.45 -9.19 -4.60
CA SER A 260 -12.10 -10.24 -5.39
C SER A 260 -11.40 -10.50 -6.74
N GLU A 261 -10.86 -9.45 -7.37
CA GLU A 261 -10.08 -9.54 -8.61
C GLU A 261 -8.66 -10.10 -8.39
N PHE A 262 -8.04 -9.78 -7.25
CA PHE A 262 -6.68 -10.21 -6.87
C PHE A 262 -6.67 -10.81 -5.44
N PRO A 263 -7.13 -12.04 -5.26
CA PRO A 263 -7.39 -12.62 -3.94
C PRO A 263 -6.12 -12.95 -3.13
N ARG A 264 -4.94 -12.95 -3.75
CA ARG A 264 -3.66 -13.10 -3.07
C ARG A 264 -3.04 -11.76 -2.67
N ASN A 265 -3.70 -10.63 -3.00
CA ASN A 265 -3.27 -9.32 -2.55
C ASN A 265 -3.80 -9.05 -1.13
N PHE A 266 -2.95 -9.31 -0.16
CA PHE A 266 -3.26 -9.05 1.26
C PHE A 266 -3.67 -7.60 1.51
N ILE A 267 -3.04 -6.63 0.82
CA ILE A 267 -3.25 -5.19 1.05
C ILE A 267 -4.70 -4.80 0.76
N TYR A 268 -5.32 -5.33 -0.29
CA TYR A 268 -6.72 -5.01 -0.62
C TYR A 268 -7.68 -5.54 0.44
N GLY A 269 -7.51 -6.80 0.87
CA GLY A 269 -8.35 -7.38 1.92
C GLY A 269 -8.13 -6.72 3.28
N PHE A 270 -6.89 -6.39 3.61
CA PHE A 270 -6.54 -5.70 4.84
C PHE A 270 -7.13 -4.28 4.87
N SER A 271 -6.99 -3.52 3.77
CA SER A 271 -7.59 -2.19 3.63
C SER A 271 -9.12 -2.23 3.72
N GLU A 272 -9.78 -3.25 3.16
CA GLU A 272 -11.22 -3.45 3.33
C GLU A 272 -11.58 -3.63 4.81
N ALA A 273 -10.87 -4.48 5.53
CA ALA A 273 -11.12 -4.72 6.95
C ALA A 273 -10.90 -3.46 7.81
N GLU A 274 -9.84 -2.68 7.55
CA GLU A 274 -9.59 -1.40 8.22
C GLU A 274 -10.70 -0.38 7.94
N LEU A 275 -11.16 -0.28 6.71
CA LEU A 275 -12.26 0.62 6.31
C LEU A 275 -13.59 0.23 6.98
N LEU A 276 -13.89 -1.07 7.06
CA LEU A 276 -15.04 -1.59 7.80
C LEU A 276 -14.98 -1.21 9.30
N ALA A 277 -13.80 -1.38 9.91
CA ALA A 277 -13.59 -0.99 11.31
C ALA A 277 -13.74 0.53 11.51
N ALA A 278 -13.18 1.35 10.61
CA ALA A 278 -13.27 2.80 10.64
C ALA A 278 -14.71 3.30 10.42
N ALA A 279 -15.51 2.58 9.63
CA ALA A 279 -16.94 2.84 9.39
C ALA A 279 -17.82 2.42 10.56
N GLY A 280 -17.27 1.80 11.62
CA GLY A 280 -18.04 1.26 12.73
C GLY A 280 -18.79 -0.04 12.43
N GLN A 281 -18.54 -0.67 11.28
CA GLN A 281 -19.11 -1.96 10.89
C GLN A 281 -18.35 -3.11 11.57
N ARG A 282 -18.44 -3.14 12.91
CA ARG A 282 -17.59 -3.98 13.77
C ARG A 282 -17.63 -5.46 13.40
N ASP A 283 -18.82 -6.04 13.24
CA ASP A 283 -18.96 -7.48 12.99
C ASP A 283 -18.38 -7.87 11.62
N ALA A 284 -18.57 -7.03 10.61
CA ALA A 284 -17.97 -7.23 9.29
C ALA A 284 -16.43 -7.12 9.35
N ALA A 285 -15.90 -6.15 10.08
CA ALA A 285 -14.47 -6.01 10.28
C ALA A 285 -13.86 -7.21 11.01
N LEU A 286 -14.51 -7.70 12.09
CA LEU A 286 -14.08 -8.90 12.81
C LEU A 286 -14.03 -10.12 11.87
N SER A 287 -15.07 -10.30 11.04
CA SER A 287 -15.12 -11.39 10.06
C SER A 287 -14.01 -11.29 9.02
N ALA A 288 -13.78 -10.08 8.47
CA ALA A 288 -12.74 -9.84 7.46
C ALA A 288 -11.33 -10.11 8.01
N TYR A 289 -11.00 -9.57 9.19
CA TYR A 289 -9.70 -9.84 9.82
C TYR A 289 -9.49 -11.32 10.12
N ARG A 290 -10.49 -12.02 10.65
CA ARG A 290 -10.39 -13.48 10.93
C ARG A 290 -10.15 -14.28 9.66
N ALA A 291 -10.79 -13.93 8.54
CA ALA A 291 -10.54 -14.56 7.25
C ALA A 291 -9.11 -14.36 6.76
N LEU A 292 -8.57 -13.14 6.91
CA LEU A 292 -7.17 -12.83 6.56
C LEU A 292 -6.17 -13.57 7.44
N ILE A 293 -6.42 -13.68 8.75
CA ILE A 293 -5.60 -14.44 9.68
C ILE A 293 -5.56 -15.91 9.25
N ALA A 294 -6.73 -16.53 9.06
CA ALA A 294 -6.83 -17.93 8.66
C ALA A 294 -6.15 -18.22 7.29
N ALA A 295 -6.20 -17.27 6.36
CA ALA A 295 -5.51 -17.37 5.07
C ALA A 295 -3.98 -17.19 5.22
N GLY A 296 -3.55 -16.23 6.07
CA GLY A 296 -2.14 -15.98 6.35
C GLY A 296 -1.45 -17.17 7.06
N GLU A 297 -2.11 -17.79 8.05
CA GLU A 297 -1.62 -19.01 8.71
C GLU A 297 -1.39 -20.17 7.72
N LYS A 298 -2.17 -20.21 6.64
CA LYS A 298 -2.01 -21.18 5.52
C LYS A 298 -0.98 -20.72 4.47
N ASN A 299 -0.25 -19.66 4.74
CA ASN A 299 0.72 -19.07 3.81
C ASN A 299 0.14 -18.67 2.43
N GLN A 300 -1.12 -18.22 2.40
CA GLN A 300 -1.74 -17.74 1.16
C GLN A 300 -1.18 -16.37 0.71
N PHE A 301 -0.51 -15.65 1.61
CA PHE A 301 0.12 -14.34 1.39
C PHE A 301 1.63 -14.37 1.65
N PRO A 302 2.42 -15.16 0.90
CA PRO A 302 3.83 -15.43 1.23
C PRO A 302 4.73 -14.18 1.20
N ASN A 303 4.30 -13.12 0.50
CA ASN A 303 5.07 -11.87 0.35
C ASN A 303 4.48 -10.71 1.18
N ALA A 304 3.48 -10.97 2.03
CA ALA A 304 2.84 -9.96 2.85
C ALA A 304 3.16 -10.14 4.33
N ARG A 305 3.06 -9.06 5.09
CA ARG A 305 3.11 -9.07 6.56
C ARG A 305 1.72 -9.40 7.10
N SER A 306 1.25 -10.63 6.82
CA SER A 306 -0.14 -11.02 7.10
C SER A 306 -0.46 -11.10 8.60
N GLU A 307 0.54 -11.20 9.48
CA GLU A 307 0.41 -11.06 10.93
C GLU A 307 -0.12 -9.69 11.38
N SER A 308 -0.04 -8.67 10.53
CA SER A 308 -0.66 -7.35 10.78
C SER A 308 -2.18 -7.44 10.93
N ALA A 309 -2.83 -8.46 10.36
CA ALA A 309 -4.25 -8.69 10.54
C ALA A 309 -4.58 -9.11 11.99
N ALA A 310 -3.74 -9.93 12.62
CA ALA A 310 -3.89 -10.27 14.03
C ALA A 310 -3.66 -9.07 14.93
N LEU A 311 -2.65 -8.24 14.63
CA LEU A 311 -2.41 -6.98 15.32
C LEU A 311 -3.66 -6.06 15.26
N ALA A 312 -4.19 -5.81 14.07
CA ALA A 312 -5.33 -4.91 13.88
C ALA A 312 -6.61 -5.45 14.56
N LEU A 313 -6.83 -6.75 14.51
CA LEU A 313 -7.95 -7.39 15.19
C LEU A 313 -7.82 -7.32 16.72
N GLY A 314 -6.63 -7.58 17.27
CA GLY A 314 -6.34 -7.43 18.69
C GLY A 314 -6.62 -6.00 19.18
N GLU A 315 -6.17 -4.99 18.42
CA GLU A 315 -6.46 -3.59 18.67
C GLU A 315 -7.97 -3.27 18.64
N LEU A 316 -8.71 -3.87 17.72
CA LEU A 316 -10.17 -3.69 17.63
C LEU A 316 -10.88 -4.28 18.85
N PHE A 317 -10.45 -5.43 19.37
CA PHE A 317 -10.94 -6.00 20.62
C PHE A 317 -10.55 -5.13 21.83
N ARG A 318 -9.28 -4.71 21.92
CA ARG A 318 -8.77 -3.85 23.00
C ARG A 318 -9.56 -2.53 23.10
N LYS A 319 -9.82 -1.86 21.97
CA LYS A 319 -10.66 -0.65 21.92
C LYS A 319 -12.10 -0.90 22.41
N GLY A 320 -12.60 -2.11 22.25
CA GLY A 320 -13.89 -2.55 22.77
C GLY A 320 -13.85 -3.05 24.21
N SER A 321 -12.71 -2.94 24.91
CA SER A 321 -12.46 -3.47 26.26
C SER A 321 -12.66 -5.00 26.39
N ASP A 322 -12.59 -5.72 25.29
CA ASP A 322 -12.61 -7.18 25.25
C ASP A 322 -11.18 -7.73 25.36
N TYR A 323 -10.61 -7.57 26.56
CA TYR A 323 -9.21 -7.87 26.83
C TYR A 323 -8.86 -9.35 26.63
N LYS A 324 -9.82 -10.26 26.87
CA LYS A 324 -9.60 -11.68 26.67
C LYS A 324 -9.37 -12.00 25.19
N ASN A 325 -10.32 -11.64 24.33
CA ASN A 325 -10.18 -11.87 22.90
C ASN A 325 -9.01 -11.08 22.30
N ALA A 326 -8.70 -9.88 22.82
CA ALA A 326 -7.53 -9.12 22.41
C ALA A 326 -6.22 -9.90 22.68
N ALA A 327 -6.03 -10.41 23.91
CA ALA A 327 -4.85 -11.19 24.28
C ALA A 327 -4.67 -12.44 23.42
N GLU A 328 -5.76 -13.20 23.23
CA GLU A 328 -5.75 -14.43 22.42
C GLU A 328 -5.33 -14.14 20.96
N VAL A 329 -5.85 -13.06 20.37
CA VAL A 329 -5.54 -12.69 18.99
C VAL A 329 -4.13 -12.13 18.83
N PHE A 330 -3.63 -11.32 19.78
CA PHE A 330 -2.24 -10.90 19.75
C PHE A 330 -1.28 -12.09 19.82
N ASP A 331 -1.61 -13.14 20.58
CA ASP A 331 -0.83 -14.36 20.64
C ASP A 331 -0.87 -15.18 19.34
N GLU A 332 -1.92 -15.04 18.52
CA GLU A 332 -2.00 -15.68 17.20
C GLU A 332 -0.95 -15.14 16.22
N ALA A 333 -0.51 -13.90 16.38
CA ALA A 333 0.47 -13.28 15.49
C ALA A 333 1.79 -14.08 15.38
N ALA A 334 2.18 -14.81 16.43
CA ALA A 334 3.37 -15.65 16.42
C ALA A 334 3.21 -16.98 15.65
N LYS A 335 1.99 -17.34 15.23
CA LYS A 335 1.71 -18.61 14.52
C LYS A 335 1.92 -18.52 13.01
N PHE A 336 2.09 -17.32 12.47
CA PHE A 336 2.27 -17.10 11.03
C PHE A 336 3.60 -17.71 10.53
N PRO A 337 3.65 -18.23 9.30
CA PRO A 337 4.89 -18.58 8.65
C PRO A 337 5.76 -17.34 8.44
N HIS A 338 7.03 -17.37 8.83
CA HIS A 338 7.98 -16.26 8.64
C HIS A 338 7.53 -14.90 9.20
N PRO A 339 7.10 -14.83 10.47
CA PRO A 339 6.54 -13.61 11.03
C PRO A 339 7.61 -12.53 11.22
N ASN A 340 7.22 -11.27 11.13
CA ASN A 340 8.09 -10.14 11.43
C ASN A 340 8.30 -9.99 12.94
N ASN A 341 9.54 -10.16 13.41
CA ASN A 341 9.86 -10.10 14.83
C ASN A 341 9.45 -8.81 15.52
N ALA A 342 9.46 -7.67 14.83
CA ALA A 342 9.03 -6.40 15.42
C ALA A 342 7.52 -6.38 15.66
N ILE A 343 6.73 -6.90 14.70
CA ILE A 343 5.27 -7.02 14.86
C ILE A 343 4.95 -7.99 16.01
N ILE A 344 5.63 -9.15 16.05
CA ILE A 344 5.41 -10.14 17.12
C ILE A 344 5.81 -9.58 18.48
N ALA A 345 6.91 -8.83 18.58
CA ALA A 345 7.31 -8.19 19.81
C ALA A 345 6.25 -7.20 20.30
N TYR A 346 5.72 -6.38 19.40
CA TYR A 346 4.64 -5.47 19.73
C TYR A 346 3.36 -6.23 20.15
N CYS A 347 2.95 -7.24 19.41
CA CYS A 347 1.81 -8.09 19.81
C CYS A 347 2.02 -8.74 21.18
N SER A 348 3.24 -9.21 21.48
CA SER A 348 3.57 -9.78 22.79
C SER A 348 3.50 -8.74 23.91
N LEU A 349 3.90 -7.49 23.65
CA LEU A 349 3.75 -6.39 24.62
C LEU A 349 2.26 -6.16 24.93
N GLU A 350 1.44 -5.97 23.89
CA GLU A 350 0.00 -5.73 24.02
C GLU A 350 -0.70 -6.93 24.69
N ALA A 351 -0.37 -8.18 24.31
CA ALA A 351 -0.92 -9.36 24.97
C ALA A 351 -0.57 -9.36 26.47
N GLY A 352 0.68 -9.03 26.82
CA GLY A 352 1.11 -8.90 28.22
C GLY A 352 0.27 -7.88 28.99
N GLU A 353 0.00 -6.72 28.41
CA GLU A 353 -0.85 -5.70 29.03
C GLU A 353 -2.31 -6.18 29.19
N MET A 354 -2.82 -6.92 28.22
CA MET A 354 -4.18 -7.51 28.32
C MET A 354 -4.25 -8.58 29.41
N TYR A 355 -3.24 -9.46 29.51
CA TYR A 355 -3.20 -10.48 30.58
C TYR A 355 -3.04 -9.83 31.97
N ASP A 356 -2.27 -8.75 32.11
CA ASP A 356 -2.22 -7.98 33.35
C ASP A 356 -3.61 -7.40 33.71
N ALA A 357 -4.33 -6.84 32.75
CA ALA A 357 -5.68 -6.32 32.97
C ALA A 357 -6.69 -7.41 33.36
N LEU A 358 -6.45 -8.66 32.94
CA LEU A 358 -7.25 -9.84 33.30
C LEU A 358 -6.82 -10.48 34.65
N GLY A 359 -5.72 -10.01 35.24
CA GLY A 359 -5.15 -10.59 36.47
C GLY A 359 -4.31 -11.83 36.26
N ASP A 360 -4.05 -12.26 35.01
CA ASP A 360 -3.14 -13.36 34.70
C ASP A 360 -1.69 -12.86 34.59
N ARG A 361 -1.13 -12.57 35.75
CA ARG A 361 0.21 -12.03 35.88
C ARG A 361 1.30 -12.96 35.35
N ASN A 362 1.13 -14.27 35.51
CA ASN A 362 2.15 -15.23 35.06
C ASN A 362 2.29 -15.24 33.53
N THR A 363 1.18 -15.23 32.83
CA THR A 363 1.15 -15.13 31.36
C THR A 363 1.67 -13.78 30.89
N ALA A 364 1.30 -12.67 31.56
CA ALA A 364 1.81 -11.34 31.25
C ALA A 364 3.35 -11.26 31.31
N LEU A 365 3.95 -11.79 32.39
CA LEU A 365 5.41 -11.83 32.55
C LEU A 365 6.10 -12.66 31.44
N ALA A 366 5.49 -13.76 31.02
CA ALA A 366 6.03 -14.56 29.92
C ALA A 366 6.04 -13.76 28.61
N ARG A 367 4.96 -12.98 28.32
CA ARG A 367 4.88 -12.13 27.13
C ARG A 367 5.88 -11.00 27.16
N TYR A 368 6.06 -10.30 28.28
CA TYR A 368 7.09 -9.24 28.40
C TYR A 368 8.51 -9.78 28.19
N ASN A 369 8.82 -10.97 28.70
CA ASN A 369 10.11 -11.60 28.45
C ASN A 369 10.30 -11.97 26.97
N GLU A 370 9.23 -12.37 26.28
CA GLU A 370 9.28 -12.62 24.83
C GLU A 370 9.62 -11.36 24.04
N VAL A 371 9.09 -10.19 24.42
CA VAL A 371 9.47 -8.89 23.82
C VAL A 371 10.97 -8.64 23.91
N LEU A 372 11.56 -8.87 25.09
CA LEU A 372 13.01 -8.68 25.32
C LEU A 372 13.85 -9.61 24.44
N ARG A 373 13.35 -10.81 24.17
CA ARG A 373 14.01 -11.79 23.33
C ARG A 373 13.93 -11.43 21.83
N LEU A 374 12.75 -10.98 21.35
CA LEU A 374 12.48 -10.75 19.94
C LEU A 374 13.05 -9.42 19.42
N ALA A 375 12.99 -8.37 20.23
CA ALA A 375 13.35 -7.02 19.83
C ALA A 375 14.23 -6.31 20.91
N PRO A 376 15.40 -6.85 21.26
CA PRO A 376 16.25 -6.27 22.30
C PRO A 376 16.65 -4.83 21.96
N GLY A 377 16.53 -3.93 22.95
CA GLY A 377 16.88 -2.50 22.77
C GLY A 377 15.81 -1.64 22.08
N SER A 378 14.70 -2.23 21.60
CA SER A 378 13.57 -1.49 21.04
C SER A 378 12.84 -0.65 22.10
N GLU A 379 11.92 0.21 21.67
CA GLU A 379 11.02 0.93 22.57
C GLU A 379 10.09 -0.04 23.31
N ASP A 380 9.60 -1.06 22.61
CA ASP A 380 8.75 -2.12 23.18
C ASP A 380 9.50 -2.89 24.28
N ALA A 381 10.79 -3.23 24.07
CA ALA A 381 11.62 -3.85 25.09
C ALA A 381 11.81 -2.95 26.33
N ARG A 382 11.94 -1.64 26.14
CA ARG A 382 11.98 -0.70 27.27
C ARG A 382 10.64 -0.65 28.02
N SER A 383 9.51 -0.72 27.29
CA SER A 383 8.19 -0.79 27.90
C SER A 383 8.00 -2.08 28.67
N ALA A 384 8.29 -3.22 28.07
CA ALA A 384 8.23 -4.53 28.70
C ALA A 384 9.09 -4.58 29.99
N SER A 385 10.31 -4.02 29.97
CA SER A 385 11.18 -3.92 31.15
C SER A 385 10.54 -3.14 32.28
N ARG A 386 9.80 -2.06 31.98
CA ARG A 386 9.06 -1.30 32.99
C ARG A 386 7.95 -2.12 33.65
N HIS A 387 7.22 -2.91 32.87
CA HIS A 387 6.17 -3.81 33.38
C HIS A 387 6.77 -4.92 34.26
N LEU A 388 7.92 -5.49 33.87
CA LEU A 388 8.65 -6.47 34.66
C LEU A 388 9.15 -5.88 36.00
N ALA A 389 9.70 -4.66 35.98
CA ALA A 389 10.24 -3.99 37.20
C ALA A 389 9.13 -3.62 38.20
N ARG A 390 7.94 -3.24 37.77
CA ARG A 390 6.80 -2.96 38.66
C ARG A 390 6.39 -4.18 39.49
N HIS A 391 6.60 -5.36 38.97
CA HIS A 391 6.28 -6.61 39.66
C HIS A 391 7.25 -6.87 40.86
N VAL A 392 8.52 -6.49 40.73
CA VAL A 392 9.52 -6.68 41.80
C VAL A 392 9.24 -5.78 43.03
N GLN A 393 8.50 -4.67 42.82
CA GLN A 393 8.16 -3.70 43.88
C GLN A 393 6.84 -3.99 44.58
N ASN A 394 5.96 -4.80 44.02
CA ASN A 394 4.65 -5.22 44.59
C ASN A 394 4.45 -6.74 44.33
N PRO A 395 5.11 -7.63 45.17
CA PRO A 395 4.96 -9.08 45.03
C PRO A 395 3.57 -9.57 45.43
#